data_a48735cc303a0fc1934029f368c3a3f4
#
_entry.id   a48735cc303a0fc1934029f368c3a3f4
#
_cell.length_a   1.000
_cell.length_b   1.000
_cell.length_c   1.000
_cell.angle_alpha   90.00
_cell.angle_beta   90.00
_cell.angle_gamma   90.00
#
_symmetry.space_group_name_H-M   'P 1'
#
loop_
_entity.id
_entity.type
_entity.pdbx_description
1 polymer ?
#
loop_
_entity_poly.entity_id
_entity_poly.type
_entity_poly.pdbx_seq_one_letter_code
_entity_poly.pdbx_strand_id
1 'polypeptide(L)'
;MSVIIKQSWIKIFKGWLLSYILIDVITFFTRIIESLFTKDHKIITIFFTDLNFSDNNRYFLEYLRTNSDHNYKVNILVKNKSLYDEIVLVYPKITYYSLSFSGLKLFLKTKNIVISNGSDSSYFFPYFLDTNCKNIINLWHGIPLKRLSLQVKIIRESKSRNRFQKFSSICVASTFEQFLMASCFDMHIDDVWVTGTPRNDYLLNPNNDLINKNEYLNKKVILYAPTWREYGKSSLFFPFEDKNLEDLNAFLEKEDAYLLLRGHREEIVRVKGSNSNQKLSRILSANQDIFPDTQRLLSHVDILVTDYSSIYLDFLLLDKPIIFIPYDLKEYQSYRGFLYDYKSHTPGDKVFSQVEFIKSLERGINSPDFGSLERQRIKNLFHKYQDINSSKRIILKINQMNS
;
A
#
# COMPACT_ATOMS: atom_id res chain seq x y z
N MET A 1 40.10 -9.17 -13.75
CA MET A 1 38.73 -8.74 -13.38
C MET A 1 37.99 -9.70 -12.40
N SER A 2 38.41 -10.95 -12.22
CA SER A 2 37.72 -11.97 -11.38
C SER A 2 38.08 -11.97 -9.88
N VAL A 3 39.22 -11.42 -9.47
CA VAL A 3 39.70 -11.47 -8.08
C VAL A 3 39.12 -10.32 -7.23
N ILE A 4 38.95 -9.13 -7.81
CA ILE A 4 38.43 -7.95 -7.11
C ILE A 4 36.91 -8.13 -6.82
N ILE A 5 36.19 -8.75 -7.76
CA ILE A 5 34.73 -9.06 -7.57
C ILE A 5 34.56 -10.10 -6.46
N LYS A 6 35.39 -11.14 -6.40
CA LYS A 6 35.33 -12.15 -5.31
C LYS A 6 35.61 -11.55 -3.93
N GLN A 7 36.52 -10.61 -3.80
CA GLN A 7 36.82 -9.99 -2.50
C GLN A 7 35.74 -9.03 -2.01
N SER A 8 35.04 -8.32 -2.92
CA SER A 8 33.90 -7.48 -2.55
C SER A 8 32.71 -8.33 -2.08
N TRP A 9 32.41 -9.45 -2.75
CA TRP A 9 31.35 -10.37 -2.35
C TRP A 9 31.64 -11.04 -1.00
N ILE A 10 32.89 -11.39 -0.69
CA ILE A 10 33.29 -11.97 0.61
C ILE A 10 33.15 -10.94 1.74
N LYS A 11 33.47 -9.66 1.52
CA LYS A 11 33.24 -8.60 2.51
C LYS A 11 31.75 -8.31 2.75
N ILE A 12 30.96 -8.27 1.69
CA ILE A 12 29.50 -8.13 1.77
C ILE A 12 28.90 -9.34 2.50
N PHE A 13 29.33 -10.56 2.17
CA PHE A 13 28.83 -11.80 2.80
C PHE A 13 29.23 -11.91 4.28
N LYS A 14 30.46 -11.48 4.67
CA LYS A 14 30.88 -11.42 6.09
C LYS A 14 30.13 -10.34 6.87
N GLY A 15 29.86 -9.19 6.28
CA GLY A 15 29.04 -8.14 6.88
C GLY A 15 27.60 -8.61 7.11
N TRP A 16 27.03 -9.33 6.15
CA TRP A 16 25.71 -9.95 6.27
C TRP A 16 25.66 -11.04 7.35
N LEU A 17 26.64 -11.93 7.39
CA LEU A 17 26.70 -13.01 8.39
C LEU A 17 26.83 -12.46 9.84
N LEU A 18 27.65 -11.44 10.03
CA LEU A 18 27.79 -10.75 11.32
C LEU A 18 26.50 -10.02 11.73
N SER A 19 25.80 -9.40 10.78
CA SER A 19 24.52 -8.76 11.06
C SER A 19 23.44 -9.78 11.46
N TYR A 20 23.46 -10.98 10.88
CA TYR A 20 22.51 -12.05 11.21
C TYR A 20 22.75 -12.63 12.61
N ILE A 21 24.01 -12.90 12.97
CA ILE A 21 24.36 -13.37 14.33
C ILE A 21 23.96 -12.31 15.35
N LEU A 22 24.23 -11.04 15.08
CA LEU A 22 23.85 -9.94 15.96
C LEU A 22 22.33 -9.84 16.14
N ILE A 23 21.54 -10.00 15.07
CA ILE A 23 20.09 -10.01 15.13
C ILE A 23 19.58 -11.19 15.98
N ASP A 24 20.13 -12.39 15.80
CA ASP A 24 19.73 -13.57 16.59
C ASP A 24 20.04 -13.36 18.08
N VAL A 25 21.21 -12.81 18.40
CA VAL A 25 21.61 -12.48 19.79
C VAL A 25 20.69 -11.41 20.40
N ILE A 26 20.44 -10.33 19.66
CA ILE A 26 19.53 -9.26 20.12
C ILE A 26 18.10 -9.82 20.30
N THR A 27 17.62 -10.64 19.37
CA THR A 27 16.29 -11.28 19.48
C THR A 27 16.20 -12.17 20.73
N PHE A 28 17.26 -12.95 21.03
CA PHE A 28 17.32 -13.78 22.24
C PHE A 28 17.21 -12.93 23.51
N PHE A 29 18.01 -11.86 23.62
CA PHE A 29 17.94 -10.97 24.78
C PHE A 29 16.61 -10.23 24.88
N THR A 30 16.03 -9.81 23.74
CA THR A 30 14.71 -9.16 23.71
C THR A 30 13.63 -10.09 24.23
N ARG A 31 13.67 -11.38 23.88
CA ARG A 31 12.73 -12.40 24.39
C ARG A 31 12.82 -12.55 25.89
N ILE A 32 14.03 -12.60 26.46
CA ILE A 32 14.24 -12.66 27.91
C ILE A 32 13.63 -11.41 28.57
N ILE A 33 13.94 -10.21 28.05
CA ILE A 33 13.37 -8.96 28.58
C ILE A 33 11.86 -8.97 28.46
N GLU A 34 11.31 -9.37 27.31
CA GLU A 34 9.87 -9.42 27.09
C GLU A 34 9.15 -10.41 28.01
N SER A 35 9.77 -11.54 28.37
CA SER A 35 9.18 -12.53 29.29
C SER A 35 9.04 -12.00 30.72
N LEU A 36 9.80 -10.97 31.09
CA LEU A 36 9.70 -10.32 32.39
C LEU A 36 8.50 -9.37 32.55
N PHE A 37 7.83 -9.06 31.43
CA PHE A 37 6.71 -8.12 31.42
C PHE A 37 5.39 -8.84 31.12
N THR A 38 4.42 -8.73 32.03
CA THR A 38 3.05 -9.18 31.76
C THR A 38 2.45 -8.37 30.63
N LYS A 39 1.91 -9.06 29.62
CA LYS A 39 1.26 -8.45 28.47
C LYS A 39 -0.20 -8.14 28.79
N ASP A 40 -0.64 -6.94 28.43
CA ASP A 40 -2.02 -6.51 28.58
C ASP A 40 -2.79 -6.76 27.27
N HIS A 41 -3.73 -7.72 27.33
CA HIS A 41 -4.59 -8.08 26.19
C HIS A 41 -5.59 -6.97 25.81
N LYS A 42 -5.85 -6.01 26.72
CA LYS A 42 -6.71 -4.86 26.46
C LYS A 42 -6.02 -3.71 25.74
N ILE A 43 -4.72 -3.83 25.46
CA ILE A 43 -3.96 -2.81 24.71
C ILE A 43 -3.84 -3.23 23.25
N ILE A 44 -4.25 -2.33 22.35
CA ILE A 44 -3.89 -2.34 20.94
C ILE A 44 -2.92 -1.20 20.68
N THR A 45 -1.74 -1.51 20.17
CA THR A 45 -0.76 -0.50 19.71
C THR A 45 -0.64 -0.57 18.21
N ILE A 46 -0.97 0.54 17.52
CA ILE A 46 -0.78 0.68 16.08
C ILE A 46 0.61 1.24 15.86
N PHE A 47 1.44 0.48 15.15
CA PHE A 47 2.83 0.84 14.93
C PHE A 47 3.03 1.40 13.52
N PHE A 48 3.32 2.69 13.43
CA PHE A 48 3.68 3.38 12.20
C PHE A 48 5.19 3.33 12.00
N THR A 49 5.61 2.60 10.99
CA THR A 49 7.02 2.43 10.59
C THR A 49 7.38 3.31 9.40
N ASP A 50 6.40 3.78 8.65
CA ASP A 50 6.54 4.61 7.46
C ASP A 50 6.75 6.09 7.78
N LEU A 51 6.84 6.86 6.69
CA LEU A 51 7.03 8.30 6.76
C LEU A 51 5.70 9.08 6.70
N ASN A 52 4.56 8.37 6.58
CA ASN A 52 3.25 9.00 6.43
C ASN A 52 2.21 8.42 7.37
N PHE A 53 1.30 9.30 7.80
CA PHE A 53 0.08 8.95 8.50
C PHE A 53 -1.01 8.60 7.46
N SER A 54 -0.98 7.38 6.95
CA SER A 54 -1.88 6.93 5.88
C SER A 54 -2.12 5.42 5.94
N ASP A 55 -2.80 4.90 4.94
CA ASP A 55 -3.04 3.47 4.72
C ASP A 55 -3.91 2.81 5.82
N ASN A 56 -4.00 1.50 5.81
CA ASN A 56 -4.87 0.71 6.70
C ASN A 56 -4.70 1.05 8.18
N ASN A 57 -3.48 1.32 8.64
CA ASN A 57 -3.20 1.71 10.02
C ASN A 57 -3.94 2.98 10.43
N ARG A 58 -3.98 4.00 9.56
CA ARG A 58 -4.70 5.25 9.82
C ARG A 58 -6.19 5.01 9.93
N TYR A 59 -6.80 4.36 8.95
CA TYR A 59 -8.25 4.14 8.93
C TYR A 59 -8.72 3.21 10.05
N PHE A 60 -7.91 2.22 10.42
CA PHE A 60 -8.18 1.38 11.59
C PHE A 60 -8.09 2.18 12.89
N LEU A 61 -7.11 3.08 13.03
CA LEU A 61 -7.02 3.99 14.17
C LEU A 61 -8.24 4.90 14.26
N GLU A 62 -8.64 5.53 13.14
CA GLU A 62 -9.81 6.40 13.09
C GLU A 62 -11.07 5.64 13.52
N TYR A 63 -11.27 4.40 13.03
CA TYR A 63 -12.37 3.54 13.48
C TYR A 63 -12.32 3.29 14.98
N LEU A 64 -11.19 2.88 15.54
CA LEU A 64 -11.04 2.62 16.98
C LEU A 64 -11.26 3.86 17.85
N ARG A 65 -11.05 5.05 17.31
CA ARG A 65 -11.25 6.32 18.02
C ARG A 65 -12.68 6.83 17.99
N THR A 66 -13.42 6.49 16.96
CA THR A 66 -14.79 6.99 16.74
C THR A 66 -15.88 6.01 17.19
N ASN A 67 -15.53 4.72 17.32
CA ASN A 67 -16.47 3.69 17.72
C ASN A 67 -16.20 3.22 19.16
N SER A 68 -17.26 3.00 19.92
CA SER A 68 -17.21 2.51 21.30
C SER A 68 -17.61 1.04 21.44
N ASP A 69 -17.65 0.29 20.34
CA ASP A 69 -18.02 -1.12 20.31
C ASP A 69 -16.89 -2.07 20.74
N HIS A 70 -15.83 -1.52 21.33
CA HIS A 70 -14.68 -2.26 21.85
C HIS A 70 -14.18 -1.69 23.18
N ASN A 71 -13.52 -2.55 23.98
CA ASN A 71 -12.96 -2.19 25.29
C ASN A 71 -11.43 -2.06 25.26
N TYR A 72 -10.83 -1.80 24.10
CA TYR A 72 -9.38 -1.68 23.95
C TYR A 72 -8.88 -0.27 24.28
N LYS A 73 -7.74 -0.22 25.00
CA LYS A 73 -6.91 0.97 25.14
C LYS A 73 -6.03 1.09 23.90
N VAL A 74 -6.31 2.08 23.07
CA VAL A 74 -5.61 2.31 21.81
C VAL A 74 -4.42 3.23 22.02
N ASN A 75 -3.24 2.84 21.51
CA ASN A 75 -2.04 3.65 21.50
C ASN A 75 -1.40 3.64 20.10
N ILE A 76 -0.59 4.66 19.86
CA ILE A 76 0.16 4.86 18.61
C ILE A 76 1.65 4.81 18.97
N LEU A 77 2.39 3.96 18.27
CA LEU A 77 3.83 3.92 18.33
C LEU A 77 4.39 4.38 16.98
N VAL A 78 5.31 5.32 16.97
CA VAL A 78 5.83 5.93 15.75
C VAL A 78 7.34 5.82 15.70
N LYS A 79 7.88 5.29 14.59
CA LYS A 79 9.33 5.12 14.40
C LYS A 79 9.99 6.39 13.86
N ASN A 80 9.38 7.04 12.89
CA ASN A 80 9.93 8.25 12.28
C ASN A 80 9.67 9.49 13.16
N LYS A 81 10.72 10.27 13.45
CA LYS A 81 10.60 11.43 14.33
C LYS A 81 9.72 12.53 13.74
N SER A 82 9.86 12.83 12.45
CA SER A 82 9.03 13.85 11.79
C SER A 82 7.55 13.47 11.82
N LEU A 83 7.24 12.21 11.52
CA LEU A 83 5.87 11.70 11.60
C LEU A 83 5.34 11.70 13.05
N TYR A 84 6.19 11.40 14.04
CA TYR A 84 5.82 11.50 15.45
C TYR A 84 5.42 12.94 15.82
N ASP A 85 6.21 13.93 15.39
CA ASP A 85 5.97 15.33 15.69
C ASP A 85 4.65 15.84 15.04
N GLU A 86 4.26 15.26 13.90
CA GLU A 86 2.96 15.52 13.25
C GLU A 86 1.81 14.84 14.02
N ILE A 87 1.91 13.54 14.30
CA ILE A 87 0.82 12.76 14.90
C ILE A 87 0.56 13.18 16.35
N VAL A 88 1.59 13.50 17.12
CA VAL A 88 1.45 13.91 18.52
C VAL A 88 0.63 15.19 18.69
N LEU A 89 0.62 16.09 17.69
CA LEU A 89 -0.21 17.29 17.72
C LEU A 89 -1.72 16.95 17.64
N VAL A 90 -2.07 15.88 16.94
CA VAL A 90 -3.47 15.44 16.78
C VAL A 90 -3.88 14.48 17.90
N TYR A 91 -2.97 13.60 18.35
CA TYR A 91 -3.24 12.55 19.34
C TYR A 91 -2.22 12.57 20.50
N PRO A 92 -2.09 13.67 21.27
CA PRO A 92 -0.99 13.84 22.24
C PRO A 92 -0.99 12.81 23.38
N LYS A 93 -2.17 12.32 23.79
CA LYS A 93 -2.30 11.41 24.96
C LYS A 93 -2.00 9.94 24.67
N ILE A 94 -1.96 9.56 23.38
CA ILE A 94 -1.84 8.15 23.00
C ILE A 94 -0.66 7.90 22.04
N THR A 95 0.09 8.93 21.65
CA THR A 95 1.21 8.84 20.70
C THR A 95 2.54 8.77 21.45
N TYR A 96 3.33 7.77 21.09
CA TYR A 96 4.64 7.48 21.69
C TYR A 96 5.71 7.38 20.62
N TYR A 97 6.85 8.03 20.86
CA TYR A 97 8.02 7.87 20.00
C TYR A 97 8.70 6.53 20.31
N SER A 98 8.97 5.72 19.30
CA SER A 98 9.50 4.36 19.51
C SER A 98 10.88 4.34 20.19
N LEU A 99 11.72 5.34 19.97
CA LEU A 99 13.04 5.44 20.60
C LEU A 99 13.01 6.10 22.01
N SER A 100 11.82 6.37 22.57
CA SER A 100 11.70 6.90 23.93
C SER A 100 11.51 5.79 24.97
N PHE A 101 11.84 6.09 26.23
CA PHE A 101 11.61 5.15 27.35
C PHE A 101 10.10 4.81 27.50
N SER A 102 9.22 5.78 27.30
CA SER A 102 7.77 5.56 27.34
C SER A 102 7.28 4.69 26.18
N GLY A 103 7.83 4.85 24.98
CA GLY A 103 7.55 4.00 23.83
C GLY A 103 8.02 2.55 24.07
N LEU A 104 9.21 2.35 24.62
CA LEU A 104 9.71 1.03 25.00
C LEU A 104 8.81 0.38 26.06
N LYS A 105 8.45 1.11 27.12
CA LYS A 105 7.56 0.60 28.16
C LYS A 105 6.18 0.21 27.62
N LEU A 106 5.62 1.02 26.70
CA LEU A 106 4.38 0.68 26.01
C LEU A 106 4.53 -0.61 25.21
N PHE A 107 5.59 -0.71 24.39
CA PHE A 107 5.86 -1.88 23.57
C PHE A 107 5.95 -3.16 24.42
N LEU A 108 6.70 -3.13 25.53
CA LEU A 108 6.88 -4.28 26.42
C LEU A 108 5.57 -4.75 27.06
N LYS A 109 4.62 -3.85 27.32
CA LYS A 109 3.32 -4.17 27.92
C LYS A 109 2.25 -4.55 26.93
N THR A 110 2.38 -4.16 25.66
CA THR A 110 1.36 -4.40 24.64
C THR A 110 1.31 -5.88 24.25
N LYS A 111 0.10 -6.46 24.22
CA LYS A 111 -0.14 -7.79 23.64
C LYS A 111 -0.42 -7.70 22.14
N ASN A 112 -1.29 -6.79 21.70
CA ASN A 112 -1.75 -6.72 20.32
C ASN A 112 -1.06 -5.55 19.58
N ILE A 113 -0.18 -5.87 18.65
CA ILE A 113 0.50 -4.90 17.79
C ILE A 113 -0.08 -4.99 16.38
N VAL A 114 -0.52 -3.85 15.87
CA VAL A 114 -1.06 -3.71 14.51
C VAL A 114 -0.06 -2.98 13.64
N ILE A 115 0.19 -3.53 12.46
CA ILE A 115 1.09 -2.98 11.44
C ILE A 115 0.41 -3.03 10.07
N SER A 116 0.88 -2.27 9.09
CA SER A 116 0.34 -2.31 7.71
C SER A 116 1.39 -2.67 6.66
N ASN A 117 2.64 -2.83 7.05
CA ASN A 117 3.72 -3.07 6.11
C ASN A 117 4.35 -4.45 6.24
N GLY A 118 5.08 -4.80 5.18
CA GLY A 118 6.02 -5.93 5.22
C GLY A 118 7.02 -5.71 6.34
N SER A 119 7.43 -6.77 6.89
CA SER A 119 8.16 -6.83 8.12
C SER A 119 9.58 -7.33 7.88
N ASP A 120 10.36 -6.58 7.18
CA ASP A 120 11.79 -6.71 7.33
C ASP A 120 12.15 -6.32 8.78
N SER A 121 12.94 -7.15 9.48
CA SER A 121 13.40 -6.87 10.85
C SER A 121 14.05 -5.49 11.00
N SER A 122 14.61 -4.95 9.92
CA SER A 122 15.15 -3.59 9.86
C SER A 122 14.09 -2.51 10.04
N TYR A 123 12.83 -2.74 9.63
CA TYR A 123 11.75 -1.77 9.80
C TYR A 123 11.35 -1.57 11.26
N PHE A 124 11.51 -2.60 12.10
CA PHE A 124 11.08 -2.57 13.48
C PHE A 124 12.21 -2.28 14.48
N PHE A 125 13.46 -2.15 14.01
CA PHE A 125 14.54 -1.73 14.90
C PHE A 125 14.14 -0.44 15.67
N PRO A 126 14.30 -0.33 17.01
CA PRO A 126 14.98 -1.25 17.90
C PRO A 126 14.10 -2.39 18.45
N TYR A 127 12.86 -2.54 17.99
CA TYR A 127 11.93 -3.55 18.50
C TYR A 127 11.92 -4.78 17.58
N PHE A 128 12.18 -5.92 18.16
CA PHE A 128 12.03 -7.20 17.47
C PHE A 128 10.63 -7.73 17.77
N LEU A 129 9.81 -7.83 16.72
CA LEU A 129 8.49 -8.42 16.85
C LEU A 129 8.62 -9.93 16.98
N ASP A 130 8.11 -10.49 18.06
CA ASP A 130 8.10 -11.92 18.34
C ASP A 130 6.65 -12.38 18.57
N THR A 131 6.17 -13.29 17.71
CA THR A 131 4.84 -13.87 17.80
C THR A 131 4.64 -14.76 19.04
N ASN A 132 5.71 -15.22 19.67
CA ASN A 132 5.60 -15.99 20.90
C ASN A 132 5.13 -15.13 22.10
N CYS A 133 5.49 -13.84 22.09
CA CYS A 133 5.16 -12.93 23.18
C CYS A 133 3.98 -12.00 22.85
N LYS A 134 3.74 -11.73 21.58
CA LYS A 134 2.77 -10.74 21.10
C LYS A 134 1.91 -11.26 19.95
N ASN A 135 0.72 -10.72 19.83
CA ASN A 135 -0.11 -10.85 18.64
C ASN A 135 0.29 -9.77 17.64
N ILE A 136 0.90 -10.17 16.53
CA ILE A 136 1.31 -9.26 15.46
C ILE A 136 0.32 -9.38 14.32
N ILE A 137 -0.57 -8.40 14.21
CA ILE A 137 -1.63 -8.35 13.21
C ILE A 137 -1.19 -7.41 12.09
N ASN A 138 -1.04 -7.94 10.89
CA ASN A 138 -0.67 -7.16 9.72
C ASN A 138 -1.91 -6.85 8.88
N LEU A 139 -2.27 -5.59 8.79
CA LEU A 139 -3.39 -5.11 7.95
C LEU A 139 -3.03 -5.06 6.47
N TRP A 140 -1.74 -5.27 6.16
CA TRP A 140 -1.16 -5.14 4.84
C TRP A 140 -1.41 -3.76 4.21
N HIS A 141 -0.97 -3.55 2.98
CA HIS A 141 -1.03 -2.25 2.28
C HIS A 141 -1.62 -2.33 0.87
N GLY A 142 -2.40 -3.35 0.59
CA GLY A 142 -3.14 -3.56 -0.66
C GLY A 142 -3.01 -4.94 -1.24
N ILE A 143 -3.99 -5.32 -2.03
CA ILE A 143 -4.07 -6.64 -2.68
C ILE A 143 -2.87 -6.84 -3.60
N PRO A 144 -2.06 -7.89 -3.44
CA PRO A 144 -0.84 -8.04 -4.22
C PRO A 144 -1.13 -8.53 -5.65
N LEU A 145 -0.59 -7.82 -6.64
CA LEU A 145 -0.52 -8.23 -8.03
C LEU A 145 0.84 -8.88 -8.35
N LYS A 146 1.90 -8.29 -7.79
CA LYS A 146 3.30 -8.65 -8.04
C LYS A 146 3.73 -9.79 -7.12
N ARG A 147 4.69 -10.61 -7.56
CA ARG A 147 5.32 -11.60 -6.69
C ARG A 147 5.94 -10.92 -5.48
N LEU A 148 5.72 -11.52 -4.32
CA LEU A 148 6.24 -11.01 -3.04
C LEU A 148 6.70 -12.16 -2.15
N SER A 149 7.55 -11.85 -1.17
CA SER A 149 8.08 -12.78 -0.18
C SER A 149 8.61 -14.09 -0.82
N LEU A 150 8.16 -15.25 -0.40
CA LEU A 150 8.63 -16.56 -0.89
C LEU A 150 8.32 -16.84 -2.37
N GLN A 151 7.45 -16.06 -3.00
CA GLN A 151 7.20 -16.18 -4.44
C GLN A 151 8.27 -15.47 -5.30
N VAL A 152 9.16 -14.67 -4.67
CA VAL A 152 10.34 -14.08 -5.32
C VAL A 152 11.50 -15.08 -5.28
N LYS A 153 12.05 -15.44 -6.46
CA LYS A 153 13.05 -16.51 -6.59
C LYS A 153 14.26 -16.32 -5.66
N ILE A 154 14.84 -15.12 -5.64
CA ILE A 154 16.02 -14.82 -4.80
C ILE A 154 15.73 -15.04 -3.31
N ILE A 155 14.55 -14.64 -2.85
CA ILE A 155 14.14 -14.83 -1.45
C ILE A 155 13.95 -16.31 -1.15
N ARG A 156 13.25 -17.04 -2.01
CA ARG A 156 12.98 -18.46 -1.86
C ARG A 156 14.25 -19.31 -1.78
N GLU A 157 15.27 -18.95 -2.57
CA GLU A 157 16.55 -19.66 -2.64
C GLU A 157 17.56 -19.21 -1.56
N SER A 158 17.26 -18.14 -0.83
CA SER A 158 18.13 -17.63 0.22
C SER A 158 18.03 -18.49 1.50
N LYS A 159 19.17 -18.64 2.23
CA LYS A 159 19.19 -19.23 3.57
C LYS A 159 18.38 -18.41 4.59
N SER A 160 17.96 -17.20 4.22
CA SER A 160 17.14 -16.30 5.04
C SER A 160 15.65 -16.64 5.04
N ARG A 161 15.22 -17.67 4.30
CA ARG A 161 13.81 -18.06 4.17
C ARG A 161 13.06 -18.15 5.52
N ASN A 162 13.70 -18.71 6.55
CA ASN A 162 13.09 -18.86 7.88
C ASN A 162 13.10 -17.59 8.73
N ARG A 163 13.69 -16.49 8.24
CA ARG A 163 13.84 -15.21 8.95
C ARG A 163 12.86 -14.16 8.46
N PHE A 164 12.20 -14.42 7.32
CA PHE A 164 11.08 -13.57 6.91
C PHE A 164 9.96 -13.74 7.92
N GLN A 165 9.54 -12.65 8.42
CA GLN A 165 8.76 -12.45 9.62
C GLN A 165 7.54 -13.28 9.74
N LYS A 166 7.37 -13.66 10.97
CA LYS A 166 6.17 -14.30 11.43
C LYS A 166 5.19 -13.21 11.85
N PHE A 167 4.06 -13.17 11.18
CA PHE A 167 2.88 -12.50 11.68
C PHE A 167 2.05 -13.51 12.46
N SER A 168 1.34 -13.05 13.49
CA SER A 168 0.30 -13.88 14.09
C SER A 168 -0.88 -13.97 13.14
N SER A 169 -1.15 -12.88 12.40
CA SER A 169 -2.21 -12.86 11.39
C SER A 169 -1.97 -11.81 10.33
N ILE A 170 -2.51 -12.04 9.12
CA ILE A 170 -2.58 -11.07 8.03
C ILE A 170 -4.04 -10.86 7.64
N CYS A 171 -4.46 -9.60 7.52
CA CYS A 171 -5.79 -9.23 7.03
C CYS A 171 -5.79 -9.06 5.52
N VAL A 172 -6.81 -9.63 4.86
CA VAL A 172 -6.97 -9.67 3.40
C VAL A 172 -8.41 -9.34 2.99
N ALA A 173 -8.58 -8.97 1.72
CA ALA A 173 -9.87 -8.55 1.21
C ALA A 173 -10.75 -9.73 0.71
N SER A 174 -10.15 -10.86 0.30
CA SER A 174 -10.91 -11.98 -0.27
C SER A 174 -10.30 -13.35 0.07
N THR A 175 -11.07 -14.41 -0.18
CA THR A 175 -10.58 -15.79 -0.08
C THR A 175 -9.50 -16.09 -1.13
N PHE A 176 -9.59 -15.46 -2.32
CA PHE A 176 -8.53 -15.60 -3.33
C PHE A 176 -7.21 -15.02 -2.81
N GLU A 177 -7.24 -13.82 -2.25
CA GLU A 177 -6.06 -13.21 -1.61
C GLU A 177 -5.57 -14.00 -0.40
N GLN A 178 -6.47 -14.63 0.37
CA GLN A 178 -6.13 -15.47 1.52
C GLN A 178 -5.17 -16.61 1.12
N PHE A 179 -5.48 -17.36 0.06
CA PHE A 179 -4.60 -18.40 -0.45
C PHE A 179 -3.26 -17.86 -0.96
N LEU A 180 -3.28 -16.71 -1.65
CA LEU A 180 -2.06 -16.08 -2.13
C LEU A 180 -1.14 -15.67 -0.97
N MET A 181 -1.68 -15.00 0.05
CA MET A 181 -0.90 -14.52 1.19
C MET A 181 -0.40 -15.66 2.07
N ALA A 182 -1.20 -16.69 2.31
CA ALA A 182 -0.77 -17.89 3.00
C ALA A 182 0.44 -18.54 2.31
N SER A 183 0.39 -18.67 0.98
CA SER A 183 1.50 -19.19 0.17
C SER A 183 2.72 -18.27 0.14
N CYS A 184 2.52 -16.95 0.11
CA CYS A 184 3.62 -15.98 0.08
C CYS A 184 4.41 -15.94 1.39
N PHE A 185 3.74 -16.15 2.53
CA PHE A 185 4.33 -15.99 3.86
C PHE A 185 4.51 -17.30 4.64
N ASP A 186 4.20 -18.46 4.03
CA ASP A 186 4.27 -19.77 4.68
C ASP A 186 3.43 -19.79 5.98
N MET A 187 2.20 -19.29 5.89
CA MET A 187 1.27 -19.18 7.01
C MET A 187 0.15 -20.21 6.90
N HIS A 188 -0.37 -20.64 8.05
CA HIS A 188 -1.60 -21.41 8.08
C HIS A 188 -2.76 -20.55 7.55
N ILE A 189 -3.69 -21.19 6.84
CA ILE A 189 -4.81 -20.47 6.19
C ILE A 189 -5.70 -19.74 7.20
N ASP A 190 -5.88 -20.29 8.40
CA ASP A 190 -6.71 -19.70 9.45
C ASP A 190 -6.09 -18.44 10.07
N ASP A 191 -4.77 -18.26 9.93
CA ASP A 191 -4.03 -17.08 10.37
C ASP A 191 -4.11 -15.93 9.34
N VAL A 192 -4.65 -16.20 8.15
CA VAL A 192 -4.91 -15.19 7.13
C VAL A 192 -6.41 -14.84 7.14
N TRP A 193 -6.74 -13.71 7.72
CA TRP A 193 -8.12 -13.32 8.01
C TRP A 193 -8.77 -12.57 6.86
N VAL A 194 -9.85 -13.11 6.32
CA VAL A 194 -10.66 -12.39 5.33
C VAL A 194 -11.58 -11.42 6.07
N THR A 195 -11.14 -10.17 6.15
CA THR A 195 -11.83 -9.08 6.89
C THR A 195 -12.28 -7.93 6.00
N GLY A 196 -11.74 -7.81 4.78
CA GLY A 196 -11.66 -6.55 4.07
C GLY A 196 -10.49 -5.72 4.59
N THR A 197 -10.31 -4.51 4.06
CA THR A 197 -9.21 -3.60 4.40
C THR A 197 -9.75 -2.26 4.90
N PRO A 198 -9.31 -1.74 6.05
CA PRO A 198 -9.86 -0.52 6.67
C PRO A 198 -9.88 0.70 5.75
N ARG A 199 -8.87 0.88 4.90
CA ARG A 199 -8.81 2.01 3.96
C ARG A 199 -9.94 1.98 2.91
N ASN A 200 -10.44 0.80 2.59
CA ASN A 200 -11.52 0.63 1.63
C ASN A 200 -12.90 0.92 2.27
N ASP A 201 -13.03 0.85 3.59
CA ASP A 201 -14.22 1.33 4.29
C ASP A 201 -14.43 2.83 4.03
N TYR A 202 -13.32 3.63 4.02
CA TYR A 202 -13.38 5.04 3.64
C TYR A 202 -13.74 5.24 2.16
N LEU A 203 -13.19 4.43 1.26
CA LEU A 203 -13.44 4.55 -0.17
C LEU A 203 -14.92 4.34 -0.52
N LEU A 204 -15.60 3.46 0.24
CA LEU A 204 -17.03 3.19 0.08
C LEU A 204 -17.93 4.21 0.78
N ASN A 205 -17.42 4.98 1.74
CA ASN A 205 -18.14 6.04 2.45
C ASN A 205 -17.24 7.27 2.67
N PRO A 206 -16.85 7.95 1.60
CA PRO A 206 -15.92 9.08 1.68
C PRO A 206 -16.61 10.33 2.24
N ASN A 207 -15.80 11.21 2.84
CA ASN A 207 -16.18 12.59 3.10
C ASN A 207 -15.72 13.53 1.97
N ASN A 208 -16.30 14.73 1.89
CA ASN A 208 -16.05 15.69 0.81
C ASN A 208 -14.97 16.74 1.15
N ASP A 209 -14.12 16.48 2.15
CA ASP A 209 -13.15 17.49 2.64
C ASP A 209 -12.15 17.97 1.58
N LEU A 210 -11.81 17.11 0.58
CA LEU A 210 -10.89 17.49 -0.48
C LEU A 210 -11.51 18.43 -1.52
N ILE A 211 -12.80 18.35 -1.79
CA ILE A 211 -13.50 19.20 -2.75
C ILE A 211 -13.41 20.66 -2.34
N ASN A 212 -13.58 20.94 -1.04
CA ASN A 212 -13.54 22.29 -0.50
C ASN A 212 -12.17 22.97 -0.68
N LYS A 213 -11.11 22.21 -0.92
CA LYS A 213 -9.75 22.71 -1.12
C LYS A 213 -9.31 22.75 -2.58
N ASN A 214 -9.98 21.99 -3.46
CA ASN A 214 -9.57 21.78 -4.84
C ASN A 214 -10.82 21.75 -5.74
N GLU A 215 -11.25 22.88 -6.23
CA GLU A 215 -12.48 23.04 -7.01
C GLU A 215 -12.54 22.14 -8.27
N TYR A 216 -11.37 21.83 -8.86
CA TYR A 216 -11.32 20.92 -10.02
C TYR A 216 -11.74 19.49 -9.68
N LEU A 217 -11.80 19.09 -8.41
CA LEU A 217 -12.35 17.80 -7.99
C LEU A 217 -13.89 17.70 -8.15
N ASN A 218 -14.57 18.81 -8.45
CA ASN A 218 -15.98 18.85 -8.85
C ASN A 218 -16.20 18.59 -10.36
N LYS A 219 -15.11 18.47 -11.12
CA LYS A 219 -15.15 18.18 -12.56
C LYS A 219 -14.88 16.70 -12.80
N LYS A 220 -14.77 16.28 -14.07
CA LYS A 220 -14.29 14.94 -14.40
C LYS A 220 -12.82 14.79 -14.06
N VAL A 221 -12.50 13.87 -13.17
CA VAL A 221 -11.15 13.63 -12.67
C VAL A 221 -10.60 12.31 -13.19
N ILE A 222 -9.50 12.40 -13.90
CA ILE A 222 -8.73 11.25 -14.38
C ILE A 222 -7.46 11.18 -13.55
N LEU A 223 -7.16 10.04 -12.92
CA LEU A 223 -5.92 9.83 -12.18
C LEU A 223 -5.00 8.90 -12.95
N TYR A 224 -3.80 9.36 -13.29
CA TYR A 224 -2.75 8.52 -13.86
C TYR A 224 -1.69 8.21 -12.79
N ALA A 225 -1.68 6.95 -12.32
CA ALA A 225 -0.80 6.45 -11.26
C ALA A 225 0.01 5.24 -11.75
N PRO A 226 1.10 5.44 -12.51
CA PRO A 226 1.95 4.34 -12.98
C PRO A 226 2.77 3.73 -11.84
N THR A 227 3.19 2.47 -12.04
CA THR A 227 4.11 1.78 -11.13
C THR A 227 5.52 2.36 -11.24
N TRP A 228 6.14 2.59 -10.12
CA TRP A 228 7.58 2.88 -10.05
C TRP A 228 8.42 1.69 -10.55
N ARG A 229 9.51 1.97 -11.27
CA ARG A 229 10.42 0.97 -11.84
C ARG A 229 11.67 0.86 -10.97
N GLU A 230 11.86 -0.30 -10.35
CA GLU A 230 13.02 -0.60 -9.48
C GLU A 230 14.37 -0.60 -10.24
N TYR A 231 14.36 -0.51 -11.57
CA TYR A 231 15.58 -0.57 -12.42
C TYR A 231 16.27 0.77 -12.65
N GLY A 232 16.01 1.77 -11.81
CA GLY A 232 16.60 3.11 -11.97
C GLY A 232 16.03 3.91 -13.16
N LYS A 233 14.95 3.42 -13.76
CA LYS A 233 14.12 4.18 -14.70
C LYS A 233 12.95 4.74 -13.94
N SER A 234 12.79 6.06 -13.93
CA SER A 234 11.59 6.72 -13.43
C SER A 234 10.34 6.17 -14.10
N SER A 235 9.19 6.24 -13.42
CA SER A 235 7.90 5.94 -14.03
C SER A 235 7.71 6.85 -15.24
N LEU A 236 7.58 6.28 -16.43
CA LEU A 236 7.34 7.08 -17.63
C LEU A 236 5.85 7.38 -17.72
N PHE A 237 5.51 8.67 -17.61
CA PHE A 237 4.20 9.13 -18.00
C PHE A 237 4.13 9.24 -19.52
N PHE A 238 3.04 8.69 -20.10
CA PHE A 238 2.80 8.70 -21.54
C PHE A 238 3.94 8.10 -22.35
N PRO A 239 4.21 6.79 -22.20
CA PRO A 239 5.28 6.09 -22.92
C PRO A 239 4.85 5.76 -24.37
N PHE A 240 4.24 6.73 -25.07
CA PHE A 240 3.72 6.62 -26.41
C PHE A 240 4.68 7.28 -27.41
N GLU A 241 4.86 6.65 -28.57
CA GLU A 241 5.64 7.21 -29.67
C GLU A 241 4.97 8.44 -30.30
N ASP A 242 3.63 8.43 -30.34
CA ASP A 242 2.75 9.49 -30.85
C ASP A 242 2.38 10.54 -29.78
N LYS A 243 3.18 10.65 -28.70
CA LYS A 243 2.90 11.55 -27.59
C LYS A 243 2.85 13.02 -28.02
N ASN A 244 1.71 13.66 -27.74
CA ASN A 244 1.47 15.09 -27.90
C ASN A 244 0.62 15.60 -26.72
N LEU A 245 1.25 16.28 -25.77
CA LEU A 245 0.56 16.74 -24.54
C LEU A 245 -0.37 17.91 -24.82
N GLU A 246 -0.12 18.69 -25.86
CA GLU A 246 -0.97 19.81 -26.28
C GLU A 246 -2.31 19.30 -26.79
N ASP A 247 -2.32 18.28 -27.64
CA ASP A 247 -3.54 17.64 -28.12
C ASP A 247 -4.32 16.97 -26.98
N LEU A 248 -3.61 16.33 -26.05
CA LEU A 248 -4.23 15.75 -24.86
C LEU A 248 -4.86 16.84 -23.99
N ASN A 249 -4.17 17.97 -23.76
CA ASN A 249 -4.71 19.08 -22.98
C ASN A 249 -5.95 19.70 -23.67
N ALA A 250 -5.94 19.88 -24.99
CA ALA A 250 -7.08 20.38 -25.74
C ALA A 250 -8.30 19.42 -25.65
N PHE A 251 -8.06 18.11 -25.71
CA PHE A 251 -9.10 17.11 -25.45
C PHE A 251 -9.70 17.26 -24.03
N LEU A 252 -8.87 17.40 -23.01
CA LEU A 252 -9.31 17.55 -21.63
C LEU A 252 -10.09 18.85 -21.40
N GLU A 253 -9.71 19.95 -22.08
CA GLU A 253 -10.45 21.21 -22.06
C GLU A 253 -11.85 21.05 -22.68
N LYS A 254 -11.93 20.37 -23.83
CA LYS A 254 -13.20 20.08 -24.51
C LYS A 254 -14.16 19.26 -23.62
N GLU A 255 -13.64 18.26 -22.91
CA GLU A 255 -14.42 17.36 -22.05
C GLU A 255 -14.65 17.92 -20.63
N ASP A 256 -14.20 19.14 -20.32
CA ASP A 256 -14.17 19.76 -18.97
C ASP A 256 -13.61 18.81 -17.90
N ALA A 257 -12.51 18.14 -18.24
CA ALA A 257 -11.86 17.13 -17.44
C ALA A 257 -10.47 17.59 -16.97
N TYR A 258 -9.99 17.00 -15.87
CA TYR A 258 -8.62 17.18 -15.37
C TYR A 258 -7.90 15.84 -15.29
N LEU A 259 -6.66 15.81 -15.73
CA LEU A 259 -5.75 14.67 -15.62
C LEU A 259 -4.73 14.92 -14.51
N LEU A 260 -4.81 14.13 -13.44
CA LEU A 260 -3.94 14.19 -12.29
C LEU A 260 -2.83 13.17 -12.43
N LEU A 261 -1.57 13.61 -12.40
CA LEU A 261 -0.39 12.75 -12.50
C LEU A 261 0.17 12.46 -11.11
N ARG A 262 0.14 11.18 -10.69
CA ARG A 262 0.66 10.72 -9.42
C ARG A 262 1.87 9.83 -9.62
N GLY A 263 3.07 10.39 -9.51
CA GLY A 263 4.34 9.66 -9.49
C GLY A 263 4.61 8.99 -8.14
N HIS A 264 5.66 8.17 -8.09
CA HIS A 264 6.18 7.67 -6.83
C HIS A 264 6.72 8.84 -5.98
N ARG A 265 6.79 8.65 -4.67
CA ARG A 265 7.21 9.67 -3.69
C ARG A 265 8.54 10.37 -4.02
N GLU A 266 9.49 9.64 -4.63
CA GLU A 266 10.79 10.17 -5.00
C GLU A 266 10.78 10.86 -6.37
N GLU A 267 9.66 10.88 -7.09
CA GLU A 267 9.52 11.46 -8.41
C GLU A 267 8.79 12.79 -8.34
N ILE A 268 9.50 13.86 -8.66
CA ILE A 268 8.86 15.17 -8.89
C ILE A 268 8.27 15.14 -10.30
N VAL A 269 6.95 14.99 -10.39
CA VAL A 269 6.24 15.07 -11.66
C VAL A 269 6.26 16.52 -12.13
N ARG A 270 7.14 16.83 -13.07
CA ARG A 270 7.18 18.10 -13.78
C ARG A 270 6.57 17.91 -15.16
N VAL A 271 5.36 18.40 -15.34
CA VAL A 271 4.73 18.41 -16.66
C VAL A 271 5.21 19.65 -17.40
N LYS A 272 5.98 19.44 -18.47
CA LYS A 272 6.38 20.51 -19.40
C LYS A 272 5.78 20.19 -20.77
N GLY A 273 5.10 21.16 -21.38
CA GLY A 273 4.75 21.10 -22.80
C GLY A 273 6.00 21.11 -23.70
N SER A 274 5.87 20.69 -24.93
CA SER A 274 6.93 20.72 -25.94
C SER A 274 7.43 22.13 -26.22
N ASN A 275 6.53 23.14 -26.07
CA ASN A 275 6.86 24.56 -26.11
C ASN A 275 6.84 25.13 -24.68
N SER A 276 7.96 25.66 -24.21
CA SER A 276 8.17 26.18 -22.86
C SER A 276 7.20 27.30 -22.42
N ASN A 277 6.39 27.83 -23.33
CA ASN A 277 5.43 28.93 -23.14
C ASN A 277 3.96 28.47 -23.06
N GLN A 278 3.63 27.20 -23.33
CA GLN A 278 2.25 26.73 -23.28
C GLN A 278 1.96 26.06 -21.93
N LYS A 279 1.02 26.64 -21.19
CA LYS A 279 0.57 26.12 -19.89
C LYS A 279 -0.42 24.97 -20.14
N LEU A 280 -0.07 23.76 -19.75
CA LEU A 280 -0.99 22.60 -19.76
C LEU A 280 -1.96 22.75 -18.58
N SER A 281 -3.09 23.47 -18.81
CA SER A 281 -4.03 23.90 -17.77
C SER A 281 -4.81 22.73 -17.14
N ARG A 282 -4.96 21.62 -17.86
CA ARG A 282 -5.77 20.46 -17.46
C ARG A 282 -4.97 19.25 -17.01
N ILE A 283 -3.64 19.33 -17.06
CA ILE A 283 -2.74 18.27 -16.62
C ILE A 283 -1.98 18.73 -15.38
N LEU A 284 -2.33 18.18 -14.22
CA LEU A 284 -1.86 18.66 -12.91
C LEU A 284 -1.07 17.58 -12.17
N SER A 285 -0.15 18.00 -11.30
CA SER A 285 0.53 17.08 -10.37
C SER A 285 -0.40 16.71 -9.21
N ALA A 286 -0.43 15.42 -8.86
CA ALA A 286 -1.11 14.89 -7.68
C ALA A 286 -0.15 14.07 -6.80
N ASN A 287 1.07 14.57 -6.64
CA ASN A 287 2.09 13.93 -5.81
C ASN A 287 1.65 13.87 -4.34
N GLN A 288 2.40 13.12 -3.54
CA GLN A 288 2.07 12.83 -2.16
C GLN A 288 2.12 14.04 -1.23
N ASP A 289 2.89 15.08 -1.58
CA ASP A 289 2.92 16.38 -0.90
C ASP A 289 1.60 17.17 -1.06
N ILE A 290 0.92 17.00 -2.22
CA ILE A 290 -0.37 17.65 -2.49
C ILE A 290 -1.52 16.78 -1.96
N PHE A 291 -1.47 15.47 -2.22
CA PHE A 291 -2.46 14.49 -1.77
C PHE A 291 -1.77 13.37 -0.97
N PRO A 292 -1.55 13.57 0.35
CA PRO A 292 -0.86 12.60 1.19
C PRO A 292 -1.56 11.24 1.27
N ASP A 293 -2.89 11.24 1.17
CA ASP A 293 -3.72 10.06 1.27
C ASP A 293 -4.33 9.68 -0.09
N THR A 294 -3.91 8.51 -0.59
CA THR A 294 -4.35 8.00 -1.90
C THR A 294 -5.83 7.63 -1.91
N GLN A 295 -6.38 7.09 -0.82
CA GLN A 295 -7.78 6.67 -0.78
C GLN A 295 -8.73 7.88 -0.82
N ARG A 296 -8.33 8.97 -0.14
CA ARG A 296 -9.09 10.22 -0.21
C ARG A 296 -9.11 10.81 -1.62
N LEU A 297 -8.01 10.69 -2.36
CA LEU A 297 -7.97 11.12 -3.76
C LEU A 297 -8.82 10.19 -4.65
N LEU A 298 -8.68 8.86 -4.49
CA LEU A 298 -9.39 7.87 -5.30
C LEU A 298 -10.91 8.03 -5.25
N SER A 299 -11.47 8.44 -4.11
CA SER A 299 -12.92 8.63 -3.98
C SER A 299 -13.49 9.71 -4.93
N HIS A 300 -12.64 10.64 -5.39
CA HIS A 300 -13.00 11.72 -6.32
C HIS A 300 -12.61 11.42 -7.78
N VAL A 301 -11.99 10.28 -8.06
CA VAL A 301 -11.54 9.90 -9.40
C VAL A 301 -12.69 9.27 -10.18
N ASP A 302 -12.87 9.70 -11.44
CA ASP A 302 -13.84 9.12 -12.37
C ASP A 302 -13.23 8.07 -13.28
N ILE A 303 -11.97 8.22 -13.67
CA ILE A 303 -11.24 7.26 -14.50
C ILE A 303 -9.85 7.04 -13.92
N LEU A 304 -9.48 5.80 -13.66
CA LEU A 304 -8.13 5.43 -13.25
C LEU A 304 -7.30 4.99 -14.46
N VAL A 305 -6.12 5.58 -14.61
CA VAL A 305 -5.09 5.16 -15.57
C VAL A 305 -3.90 4.59 -14.78
N THR A 306 -3.49 3.38 -15.10
CA THR A 306 -2.39 2.71 -14.40
C THR A 306 -1.71 1.66 -15.29
N ASP A 307 -0.80 0.87 -14.73
CA ASP A 307 -0.11 -0.22 -15.43
C ASP A 307 -0.11 -1.51 -14.57
N TYR A 308 0.88 -1.68 -13.68
CA TYR A 308 1.05 -2.86 -12.80
C TYR A 308 0.85 -2.52 -11.32
N SER A 309 0.24 -1.39 -11.03
CA SER A 309 -0.07 -0.98 -9.66
C SER A 309 -1.32 -1.66 -9.13
N SER A 310 -1.27 -2.15 -7.89
CA SER A 310 -2.43 -2.73 -7.22
C SER A 310 -3.54 -1.73 -6.87
N ILE A 311 -3.32 -0.43 -7.11
CA ILE A 311 -4.31 0.63 -6.87
C ILE A 311 -5.64 0.38 -7.60
N TYR A 312 -5.59 -0.28 -8.78
CA TYR A 312 -6.80 -0.60 -9.53
C TYR A 312 -7.72 -1.57 -8.79
N LEU A 313 -7.14 -2.46 -7.97
CA LEU A 313 -7.92 -3.42 -7.19
C LEU A 313 -8.80 -2.73 -6.15
N ASP A 314 -8.29 -1.73 -5.46
CA ASP A 314 -9.11 -0.90 -4.57
C ASP A 314 -10.14 -0.08 -5.37
N PHE A 315 -9.74 0.48 -6.53
CA PHE A 315 -10.60 1.29 -7.37
C PHE A 315 -11.78 0.52 -7.98
N LEU A 316 -11.66 -0.83 -8.13
CA LEU A 316 -12.77 -1.70 -8.55
C LEU A 316 -14.00 -1.59 -7.64
N LEU A 317 -13.83 -1.24 -6.36
CA LEU A 317 -14.94 -1.02 -5.44
C LEU A 317 -15.88 0.09 -5.89
N LEU A 318 -15.37 1.08 -6.64
CA LEU A 318 -16.16 2.20 -7.17
C LEU A 318 -16.86 1.86 -8.49
N ASP A 319 -16.55 0.73 -9.11
CA ASP A 319 -17.04 0.28 -10.44
C ASP A 319 -16.89 1.34 -11.56
N LYS A 320 -15.87 2.20 -11.46
CA LYS A 320 -15.53 3.23 -12.44
C LYS A 320 -14.52 2.73 -13.47
N PRO A 321 -14.44 3.35 -14.67
CA PRO A 321 -13.54 2.94 -15.76
C PRO A 321 -12.07 2.90 -15.35
N ILE A 322 -11.33 1.89 -15.87
CA ILE A 322 -9.90 1.72 -15.69
C ILE A 322 -9.24 1.56 -17.05
N ILE A 323 -8.15 2.27 -17.27
CA ILE A 323 -7.32 2.18 -18.48
C ILE A 323 -5.93 1.72 -18.07
N PHE A 324 -5.38 0.73 -18.77
CA PHE A 324 -4.06 0.20 -18.50
C PHE A 324 -3.07 0.59 -19.61
N ILE A 325 -1.85 0.99 -19.22
CA ILE A 325 -0.75 1.31 -20.14
C ILE A 325 0.42 0.34 -19.91
N PRO A 326 0.31 -0.93 -20.34
CA PRO A 326 1.30 -1.97 -20.07
C PRO A 326 2.41 -2.01 -21.12
N TYR A 327 3.09 -0.88 -21.38
CA TYR A 327 4.04 -0.67 -22.46
C TYR A 327 5.28 -1.59 -22.41
N ASP A 328 5.66 -2.06 -21.24
CA ASP A 328 6.83 -2.91 -20.98
C ASP A 328 6.45 -4.26 -20.33
N LEU A 329 5.24 -4.80 -20.60
CA LEU A 329 4.68 -5.97 -19.93
C LEU A 329 5.61 -7.18 -19.93
N LYS A 330 6.26 -7.50 -21.05
CA LYS A 330 7.16 -8.66 -21.16
C LYS A 330 8.40 -8.48 -20.28
N GLU A 331 8.99 -7.30 -20.27
CA GLU A 331 10.16 -6.96 -19.45
C GLU A 331 9.79 -7.01 -17.97
N TYR A 332 8.67 -6.37 -17.59
CA TYR A 332 8.19 -6.33 -16.22
C TYR A 332 7.86 -7.73 -15.68
N GLN A 333 7.20 -8.57 -16.49
CA GLN A 333 6.86 -9.94 -16.12
C GLN A 333 8.11 -10.82 -15.93
N SER A 334 9.14 -10.64 -16.76
CA SER A 334 10.39 -11.41 -16.64
C SER A 334 11.17 -11.08 -15.38
N TYR A 335 11.17 -9.82 -14.98
CA TYR A 335 11.92 -9.33 -13.83
C TYR A 335 11.14 -9.47 -12.50
N ARG A 336 9.97 -8.90 -12.41
CA ARG A 336 9.20 -8.87 -11.15
C ARG A 336 8.23 -10.04 -11.06
N GLY A 337 7.57 -10.36 -12.16
CA GLY A 337 6.54 -11.38 -12.24
C GLY A 337 5.25 -11.03 -11.50
N PHE A 338 4.19 -11.77 -11.80
CA PHE A 338 2.88 -11.61 -11.22
C PHE A 338 2.48 -12.87 -10.43
N LEU A 339 1.60 -12.72 -9.44
CA LEU A 339 1.04 -13.81 -8.66
C LEU A 339 -0.06 -14.55 -9.43
N TYR A 340 -0.68 -13.88 -10.39
CA TYR A 340 -1.74 -14.41 -11.26
C TYR A 340 -1.64 -13.77 -12.65
N ASP A 341 -2.36 -14.30 -13.63
CA ASP A 341 -2.29 -13.79 -14.99
C ASP A 341 -2.78 -12.35 -15.11
N TYR A 342 -1.91 -11.47 -15.61
CA TYR A 342 -2.17 -10.04 -15.72
C TYR A 342 -3.36 -9.75 -16.64
N LYS A 343 -3.43 -10.41 -17.82
CA LYS A 343 -4.43 -10.08 -18.85
C LYS A 343 -5.85 -10.37 -18.39
N SER A 344 -6.07 -11.51 -17.73
CA SER A 344 -7.38 -11.97 -17.28
C SER A 344 -7.87 -11.30 -15.99
N HIS A 345 -6.99 -10.55 -15.27
CA HIS A 345 -7.33 -9.91 -14.00
C HIS A 345 -7.27 -8.38 -14.04
N THR A 346 -7.00 -7.80 -15.20
CA THR A 346 -7.00 -6.33 -15.37
C THR A 346 -8.17 -5.90 -16.25
N PRO A 347 -9.35 -5.64 -15.66
CA PRO A 347 -10.57 -5.30 -16.42
C PRO A 347 -10.51 -3.85 -16.88
N GLY A 348 -10.43 -3.63 -18.17
CA GLY A 348 -10.34 -2.32 -18.82
C GLY A 348 -9.46 -2.34 -20.05
N ASP A 349 -9.43 -1.23 -20.77
CA ASP A 349 -8.67 -1.10 -22.01
C ASP A 349 -7.17 -1.18 -21.75
N LYS A 350 -6.44 -1.80 -22.69
CA LYS A 350 -4.97 -1.79 -22.74
C LYS A 350 -4.57 -0.93 -23.94
N VAL A 351 -3.92 0.18 -23.69
CA VAL A 351 -3.58 1.17 -24.71
C VAL A 351 -2.06 1.29 -24.86
N PHE A 352 -1.62 1.46 -26.12
CA PHE A 352 -0.21 1.51 -26.49
C PHE A 352 0.16 2.74 -27.30
N SER A 353 -0.83 3.60 -27.64
CA SER A 353 -0.65 4.88 -28.33
C SER A 353 -1.49 5.96 -27.68
N GLN A 354 -1.13 7.25 -27.93
CA GLN A 354 -1.94 8.36 -27.44
C GLN A 354 -3.32 8.42 -28.11
N VAL A 355 -3.40 8.03 -29.36
CA VAL A 355 -4.70 7.95 -30.08
C VAL A 355 -5.63 6.94 -29.42
N GLU A 356 -5.14 5.75 -29.06
CA GLU A 356 -5.93 4.75 -28.31
C GLU A 356 -6.29 5.26 -26.91
N PHE A 357 -5.36 5.93 -26.25
CA PHE A 357 -5.56 6.49 -24.91
C PHE A 357 -6.69 7.53 -24.90
N ILE A 358 -6.66 8.51 -25.83
CA ILE A 358 -7.73 9.52 -25.95
C ILE A 358 -9.08 8.88 -26.25
N LYS A 359 -9.15 7.90 -27.16
CA LYS A 359 -10.40 7.15 -27.44
C LYS A 359 -10.94 6.42 -26.22
N SER A 360 -10.05 5.83 -25.41
CA SER A 360 -10.44 5.16 -24.17
C SER A 360 -10.90 6.13 -23.09
N LEU A 361 -10.29 7.32 -23.00
CA LEU A 361 -10.74 8.40 -22.12
C LEU A 361 -12.12 8.89 -22.53
N GLU A 362 -12.33 9.20 -23.83
CA GLU A 362 -13.62 9.63 -24.39
C GLU A 362 -14.73 8.62 -24.08
N ARG A 363 -14.46 7.33 -24.26
CA ARG A 363 -15.40 6.26 -23.93
C ARG A 363 -15.68 6.21 -22.42
N GLY A 364 -14.65 6.28 -21.56
CA GLY A 364 -14.80 6.27 -20.11
C GLY A 364 -15.61 7.46 -19.58
N ILE A 365 -15.48 8.65 -20.22
CA ILE A 365 -16.25 9.85 -19.89
C ILE A 365 -17.71 9.70 -20.30
N ASN A 366 -17.96 9.24 -21.54
CA ASN A 366 -19.29 9.22 -22.14
C ASN A 366 -20.09 7.95 -21.84
N SER A 367 -19.42 6.86 -21.48
CA SER A 367 -20.04 5.56 -21.22
C SER A 367 -19.32 4.87 -20.03
N PRO A 368 -19.44 5.38 -18.80
CA PRO A 368 -18.70 4.87 -17.66
C PRO A 368 -19.04 3.42 -17.30
N ASP A 369 -20.24 2.95 -17.68
CA ASP A 369 -20.67 1.56 -17.47
C ASP A 369 -20.05 0.57 -18.48
N PHE A 370 -19.41 1.05 -19.55
CA PHE A 370 -18.74 0.17 -20.50
C PHE A 370 -17.70 -0.70 -19.77
N GLY A 371 -17.78 -2.03 -19.95
CA GLY A 371 -16.90 -3.00 -19.27
C GLY A 371 -17.22 -3.25 -17.78
N SER A 372 -18.36 -2.76 -17.27
CA SER A 372 -18.76 -2.96 -15.87
C SER A 372 -18.86 -4.45 -15.48
N LEU A 373 -19.40 -5.31 -16.36
CA LEU A 373 -19.50 -6.75 -16.08
C LEU A 373 -18.14 -7.38 -15.78
N GLU A 374 -17.12 -7.01 -16.53
CA GLU A 374 -15.75 -7.53 -16.29
C GLU A 374 -15.15 -6.93 -15.02
N ARG A 375 -15.34 -5.63 -14.75
CA ARG A 375 -14.93 -5.01 -13.48
C ARG A 375 -15.62 -5.67 -12.30
N GLN A 376 -16.91 -5.95 -12.37
CA GLN A 376 -17.66 -6.63 -11.31
C GLN A 376 -17.18 -8.07 -11.09
N ARG A 377 -16.88 -8.81 -12.18
CA ARG A 377 -16.30 -10.15 -12.09
C ARG A 377 -14.99 -10.14 -11.28
N ILE A 378 -14.09 -9.23 -11.61
CA ILE A 378 -12.80 -9.10 -10.92
C ILE A 378 -12.98 -8.52 -9.50
N LYS A 379 -13.86 -7.55 -9.31
CA LYS A 379 -14.22 -7.03 -8.00
C LYS A 379 -14.68 -8.14 -7.05
N ASN A 380 -15.59 -9.01 -7.49
CA ASN A 380 -16.12 -10.12 -6.69
C ASN A 380 -15.06 -11.18 -6.35
N LEU A 381 -14.03 -11.35 -7.19
CA LEU A 381 -12.89 -12.22 -6.90
C LEU A 381 -12.00 -11.67 -5.79
N PHE A 382 -11.74 -10.35 -5.82
CA PHE A 382 -10.78 -9.69 -4.93
C PHE A 382 -11.39 -9.05 -3.69
N HIS A 383 -12.72 -8.85 -3.64
CA HIS A 383 -13.42 -8.23 -2.50
C HIS A 383 -14.59 -9.10 -2.06
N LYS A 384 -14.39 -9.88 -1.00
CA LYS A 384 -15.47 -10.66 -0.39
C LYS A 384 -16.54 -9.76 0.24
N TYR A 385 -16.09 -8.67 0.84
CA TYR A 385 -16.95 -7.69 1.48
C TYR A 385 -16.88 -6.37 0.72
N GLN A 386 -18.05 -5.79 0.45
CA GLN A 386 -18.22 -4.52 -0.23
C GLN A 386 -19.03 -3.58 0.65
N ASP A 387 -18.69 -3.56 1.94
CA ASP A 387 -19.30 -2.75 3.00
C ASP A 387 -18.22 -1.99 3.80
N ILE A 388 -18.60 -1.22 4.79
CA ILE A 388 -17.73 -0.38 5.61
C ILE A 388 -17.37 -1.03 6.97
N ASN A 389 -17.37 -2.36 7.07
CA ASN A 389 -17.19 -3.07 8.33
C ASN A 389 -15.86 -3.82 8.44
N SER A 390 -14.83 -3.52 7.64
CA SER A 390 -13.53 -4.20 7.67
C SER A 390 -12.89 -4.07 9.05
N SER A 391 -12.84 -2.86 9.58
CA SER A 391 -12.28 -2.58 10.91
C SER A 391 -13.01 -3.31 12.03
N LYS A 392 -14.34 -3.40 11.97
CA LYS A 392 -15.15 -4.16 12.93
C LYS A 392 -14.82 -5.65 12.90
N ARG A 393 -14.67 -6.25 11.70
CA ARG A 393 -14.29 -7.67 11.56
C ARG A 393 -12.91 -7.94 12.14
N ILE A 394 -11.95 -7.02 11.96
CA ILE A 394 -10.60 -7.12 12.56
C ILE A 394 -10.71 -7.16 14.09
N ILE A 395 -11.50 -6.29 14.71
CA ILE A 395 -11.71 -6.31 16.16
C ILE A 395 -12.33 -7.63 16.64
N LEU A 396 -13.32 -8.17 15.92
CA LEU A 396 -13.88 -9.47 16.25
C LEU A 396 -12.86 -10.59 16.20
N LYS A 397 -11.95 -10.57 15.23
CA LYS A 397 -10.84 -11.53 15.13
C LYS A 397 -9.81 -11.36 16.27
N ILE A 398 -9.48 -10.11 16.64
CA ILE A 398 -8.60 -9.85 17.79
C ILE A 398 -9.26 -10.35 19.10
N ASN A 399 -10.54 -10.17 19.28
CA ASN A 399 -11.29 -10.70 20.44
C ASN A 399 -11.18 -12.23 20.51
N GLN A 400 -11.40 -12.93 19.38
CA GLN A 400 -11.26 -14.40 19.29
C GLN A 400 -9.82 -14.87 19.61
N MET A 401 -8.80 -14.11 19.23
CA MET A 401 -7.39 -14.45 19.51
C MET A 401 -7.04 -14.25 20.99
N ASN A 402 -7.74 -13.37 21.71
CA ASN A 402 -7.48 -13.04 23.11
C ASN A 402 -8.36 -13.85 24.10
N SER A 403 -9.39 -14.54 23.60
CA SER A 403 -10.22 -15.48 24.37
C SER A 403 -9.52 -16.83 24.53
#